data_88dcfd2152f2c6ed65a429c2c88f1d81
#
_entry.id   88dcfd2152f2c6ed65a429c2c88f1d81
#
_cell.length_a   1.000
_cell.length_b   1.000
_cell.length_c   1.000
_cell.angle_alpha   90.00
_cell.angle_beta   90.00
_cell.angle_gamma   90.00
#
_symmetry.space_group_name_H-M   'P 1'
#
loop_
_entity.id
_entity.type
_entity.pdbx_description
1 polymer ?
#
loop_
_entity_poly.entity_id
_entity_poly.type
_entity_poly.pdbx_seq_one_letter_code
_entity_poly.pdbx_strand_id
1 'polypeptide(L)'
;MSHNTRPLNRQDYKTLTLAALGGALEFYDFIIFVFFAAVVGALFFPADIPEWLRQVQTFGIFAAGYLARPLGGIVMAHFGDLVGRKKMFTLSILLMAVPTLAIGLLPTYESMGIIAPLLLLLMRILQGAAIGGEVPGAWVFVAEHVPVRRIGIACGTLTAGLTIGILLGSVVATIINTSMTQQAVHDWGWRIPFLLGGAFGLVAMYLRRWLQETPIFLEMQQRKALAQELPVKTVVVRHKKAVVVSMLLTWLLSAGIVVVILMSPVWLQKQYGFAPAVTLQANSIATIMLCFGCLAAGLAADRFGASATFIVGSLLLAASSWAFYHLAGTHPEQLFLLYGVVGLCVGVVGAVPYVMVRAFPPEVRFTGISFSYNVSYAIFGGLTPIVVTVLMGVSPLAPAWYVLALSLMGLVLGVWLRQSEGRGGPRPG
;
A
#
# COMPACT_ATOMS: atom_id res chain seq x y z
N MET A 1 -19.86 27.48 -12.44
CA MET A 1 -19.54 27.67 -11.01
C MET A 1 -19.19 26.36 -10.42
N SER A 2 -18.17 26.37 -10.07
CA SER A 2 -16.96 25.59 -10.02
C SER A 2 -17.13 24.38 -9.07
N HIS A 3 -16.88 23.19 -9.62
CA HIS A 3 -16.64 21.92 -8.92
C HIS A 3 -15.67 22.10 -7.71
N ASN A 4 -14.93 23.21 -7.68
CA ASN A 4 -13.80 23.47 -6.79
C ASN A 4 -14.13 23.88 -5.34
N THR A 5 -15.35 24.33 -5.03
CA THR A 5 -15.66 24.93 -3.72
C THR A 5 -16.88 24.34 -3.02
N ARG A 6 -17.58 23.37 -3.62
CA ARG A 6 -18.75 22.75 -2.99
C ARG A 6 -18.36 21.85 -1.80
N PRO A 7 -19.22 21.66 -0.80
CA PRO A 7 -19.03 20.60 0.20
C PRO A 7 -19.17 19.22 -0.44
N LEU A 8 -18.62 18.18 0.24
CA LEU A 8 -18.84 16.78 -0.17
C LEU A 8 -20.35 16.48 -0.11
N ASN A 9 -20.85 15.87 -1.18
CA ASN A 9 -22.23 15.44 -1.28
C ASN A 9 -22.37 13.93 -1.02
N ARG A 10 -23.60 13.43 -0.97
CA ARG A 10 -23.88 12.01 -0.75
C ARG A 10 -23.23 11.09 -1.78
N GLN A 11 -23.11 11.53 -3.03
CA GLN A 11 -22.49 10.76 -4.10
C GLN A 11 -20.96 10.67 -3.90
N ASP A 12 -20.32 11.74 -3.43
CA ASP A 12 -18.88 11.72 -3.12
C ASP A 12 -18.59 10.72 -2.00
N TYR A 13 -19.37 10.75 -0.90
CA TYR A 13 -19.23 9.78 0.18
C TYR A 13 -19.44 8.34 -0.29
N LYS A 14 -20.43 8.11 -1.15
CA LYS A 14 -20.66 6.80 -1.76
C LYS A 14 -19.45 6.35 -2.58
N THR A 15 -18.91 7.21 -3.41
CA THR A 15 -17.73 6.92 -4.24
C THR A 15 -16.49 6.61 -3.38
N LEU A 16 -16.23 7.43 -2.36
CA LEU A 16 -15.10 7.21 -1.43
C LEU A 16 -15.23 5.89 -0.68
N THR A 17 -16.42 5.60 -0.15
CA THR A 17 -16.68 4.36 0.60
C THR A 17 -16.53 3.13 -0.30
N LEU A 18 -17.12 3.16 -1.49
CA LEU A 18 -17.01 2.04 -2.44
C LEU A 18 -15.57 1.81 -2.90
N ALA A 19 -14.82 2.89 -3.16
CA ALA A 19 -13.42 2.80 -3.54
C ALA A 19 -12.55 2.27 -2.39
N ALA A 20 -12.73 2.78 -1.17
CA ALA A 20 -11.99 2.35 0.01
C ALA A 20 -12.28 0.88 0.37
N LEU A 21 -13.55 0.47 0.32
CA LEU A 21 -13.94 -0.91 0.58
C LEU A 21 -13.37 -1.86 -0.50
N GLY A 22 -13.48 -1.49 -1.77
CA GLY A 22 -12.89 -2.25 -2.87
C GLY A 22 -11.38 -2.41 -2.69
N GLY A 23 -10.69 -1.31 -2.39
CA GLY A 23 -9.24 -1.31 -2.13
C GLY A 23 -8.85 -2.16 -0.92
N ALA A 24 -9.66 -2.16 0.16
CA ALA A 24 -9.43 -3.04 1.31
C ALA A 24 -9.48 -4.52 0.93
N LEU A 25 -10.50 -4.92 0.17
CA LEU A 25 -10.68 -6.31 -0.26
C LEU A 25 -9.56 -6.76 -1.19
N GLU A 26 -9.10 -5.90 -2.08
CA GLU A 26 -7.99 -6.19 -2.98
C GLU A 26 -6.63 -6.23 -2.28
N PHE A 27 -6.42 -5.33 -1.32
CA PHE A 27 -5.18 -5.34 -0.56
C PHE A 27 -5.09 -6.57 0.35
N TYR A 28 -6.23 -7.07 0.83
CA TYR A 28 -6.34 -8.39 1.47
C TYR A 28 -5.79 -9.48 0.56
N ASP A 29 -6.22 -9.54 -0.70
CA ASP A 29 -5.81 -10.56 -1.67
C ASP A 29 -4.29 -10.62 -1.87
N PHE A 30 -3.64 -9.47 -1.86
CA PHE A 30 -2.19 -9.40 -2.00
C PHE A 30 -1.45 -9.82 -0.73
N ILE A 31 -1.94 -9.39 0.43
CA ILE A 31 -1.23 -9.55 1.71
C ILE A 31 -1.43 -10.95 2.33
N ILE A 32 -2.53 -11.63 2.00
CA ILE A 32 -2.84 -12.95 2.58
C ILE A 32 -1.76 -13.99 2.29
N PHE A 33 -1.08 -13.90 1.16
CA PHE A 33 0.05 -14.75 0.82
C PHE A 33 1.17 -14.67 1.88
N VAL A 34 1.45 -13.48 2.40
CA VAL A 34 2.51 -13.26 3.41
C VAL A 34 2.19 -14.02 4.69
N PHE A 35 0.95 -13.99 5.13
CA PHE A 35 0.53 -14.67 6.35
C PHE A 35 0.56 -16.21 6.26
N PHE A 36 0.48 -16.75 5.04
CA PHE A 36 0.55 -18.18 4.79
C PHE A 36 1.85 -18.62 4.09
N ALA A 37 2.86 -17.75 4.00
CA ALA A 37 4.10 -18.02 3.28
C ALA A 37 4.83 -19.29 3.74
N ALA A 38 4.85 -19.58 5.05
CA ALA A 38 5.48 -20.78 5.58
C ALA A 38 4.78 -22.06 5.12
N VAL A 39 3.45 -22.10 5.18
CA VAL A 39 2.64 -23.25 4.74
C VAL A 39 2.74 -23.42 3.23
N VAL A 40 2.63 -22.34 2.47
CA VAL A 40 2.79 -22.34 1.01
C VAL A 40 4.18 -22.83 0.62
N GLY A 41 5.23 -22.37 1.30
CA GLY A 41 6.60 -22.87 1.08
C GLY A 41 6.73 -24.36 1.28
N ALA A 42 6.13 -24.90 2.33
CA ALA A 42 6.15 -26.33 2.62
C ALA A 42 5.39 -27.17 1.57
N LEU A 43 4.33 -26.62 0.96
CA LEU A 43 3.46 -27.33 0.04
C LEU A 43 3.90 -27.22 -1.44
N PHE A 44 4.57 -26.16 -1.82
CA PHE A 44 4.90 -25.86 -3.23
C PHE A 44 6.35 -26.16 -3.60
N PHE A 45 7.19 -26.59 -2.65
CA PHE A 45 8.58 -26.95 -2.91
C PHE A 45 8.88 -28.36 -2.40
N PRO A 46 9.94 -29.01 -2.93
CA PRO A 46 10.33 -30.35 -2.51
C PRO A 46 10.61 -30.44 -1.01
N ALA A 47 10.22 -31.55 -0.38
CA ALA A 47 10.44 -31.76 1.05
C ALA A 47 11.90 -32.05 1.41
N ASP A 48 12.69 -32.50 0.45
CA ASP A 48 14.10 -32.93 0.59
C ASP A 48 15.12 -31.79 0.47
N ILE A 49 14.65 -30.56 0.12
CA ILE A 49 15.55 -29.40 0.07
C ILE A 49 15.75 -28.80 1.47
N PRO A 50 16.93 -28.18 1.75
CA PRO A 50 17.15 -27.48 3.00
C PRO A 50 16.12 -26.36 3.25
N GLU A 51 15.74 -26.17 4.51
CA GLU A 51 14.75 -25.17 4.92
C GLU A 51 15.10 -23.75 4.46
N TRP A 52 16.38 -23.35 4.54
CA TRP A 52 16.82 -22.05 4.06
C TRP A 52 16.57 -21.85 2.57
N LEU A 53 16.76 -22.91 1.75
CA LEU A 53 16.54 -22.84 0.30
C LEU A 53 15.04 -22.73 -0.01
N ARG A 54 14.20 -23.45 0.72
CA ARG A 54 12.73 -23.36 0.64
C ARG A 54 12.26 -21.94 0.96
N GLN A 55 12.79 -21.34 2.02
CA GLN A 55 12.47 -19.97 2.39
C GLN A 55 12.91 -18.97 1.30
N VAL A 56 14.12 -19.12 0.76
CA VAL A 56 14.59 -18.26 -0.34
C VAL A 56 13.69 -18.36 -1.57
N GLN A 57 13.26 -19.57 -1.93
CA GLN A 57 12.35 -19.77 -3.07
C GLN A 57 10.97 -19.17 -2.81
N THR A 58 10.41 -19.35 -1.60
CA THR A 58 9.12 -18.77 -1.22
C THR A 58 9.16 -17.25 -1.24
N PHE A 59 10.20 -16.65 -0.67
CA PHE A 59 10.40 -15.20 -0.73
C PHE A 59 10.73 -14.69 -2.13
N GLY A 60 11.39 -15.53 -2.96
CA GLY A 60 11.60 -15.22 -4.38
C GLY A 60 10.29 -15.09 -5.15
N ILE A 61 9.34 -15.98 -4.93
CA ILE A 61 7.98 -15.88 -5.51
C ILE A 61 7.25 -14.64 -5.00
N PHE A 62 7.38 -14.32 -3.72
CA PHE A 62 6.83 -13.09 -3.16
C PHE A 62 7.45 -11.85 -3.81
N ALA A 63 8.77 -11.81 -3.93
CA ALA A 63 9.50 -10.71 -4.56
C ALA A 63 9.12 -10.53 -6.04
N ALA A 64 8.85 -11.61 -6.77
CA ALA A 64 8.39 -11.53 -8.16
C ALA A 64 7.09 -10.73 -8.30
N GLY A 65 6.16 -10.85 -7.33
CA GLY A 65 4.96 -10.03 -7.26
C GLY A 65 5.28 -8.54 -7.13
N TYR A 66 6.26 -8.17 -6.31
CA TYR A 66 6.70 -6.77 -6.17
C TYR A 66 7.39 -6.24 -7.43
N LEU A 67 8.25 -7.05 -8.06
CA LEU A 67 8.95 -6.65 -9.28
C LEU A 67 8.01 -6.50 -10.50
N ALA A 68 6.89 -7.21 -10.51
CA ALA A 68 5.87 -7.08 -11.55
C ALA A 68 5.04 -5.77 -11.43
N ARG A 69 5.01 -5.13 -10.25
CA ARG A 69 4.21 -3.92 -10.00
C ARG A 69 4.53 -2.77 -10.96
N PRO A 70 5.81 -2.36 -11.18
CA PRO A 70 6.11 -1.27 -12.09
C PRO A 70 5.62 -1.53 -13.51
N LEU A 71 5.82 -2.74 -14.02
CA LEU A 71 5.38 -3.10 -15.37
C LEU A 71 3.87 -3.04 -15.51
N GLY A 72 3.14 -3.72 -14.64
CA GLY A 72 1.68 -3.72 -14.63
C GLY A 72 1.11 -2.33 -14.42
N GLY A 73 1.66 -1.57 -13.46
CA GLY A 73 1.24 -0.22 -13.16
C GLY A 73 1.42 0.74 -14.34
N ILE A 74 2.55 0.68 -15.03
CA ILE A 74 2.82 1.51 -16.20
C ILE A 74 1.85 1.18 -17.34
N VAL A 75 1.65 -0.11 -17.64
CA VAL A 75 0.75 -0.57 -18.70
C VAL A 75 -0.69 -0.14 -18.39
N MET A 76 -1.17 -0.42 -17.18
CA MET A 76 -2.56 -0.10 -16.80
C MET A 76 -2.80 1.41 -16.73
N ALA A 77 -1.82 2.18 -16.26
CA ALA A 77 -1.93 3.63 -16.19
C ALA A 77 -1.91 4.27 -17.58
N HIS A 78 -1.07 3.78 -18.47
CA HIS A 78 -1.04 4.23 -19.87
C HIS A 78 -2.43 4.11 -20.50
N PHE A 79 -3.05 2.95 -20.43
CA PHE A 79 -4.39 2.77 -20.95
C PHE A 79 -5.45 3.53 -20.15
N GLY A 80 -5.27 3.71 -18.83
CA GLY A 80 -6.16 4.52 -18.01
C GLY A 80 -6.20 5.99 -18.39
N ASP A 81 -5.08 6.56 -18.83
CA ASP A 81 -5.00 7.92 -19.33
C ASP A 81 -5.58 8.07 -20.76
N LEU A 82 -5.62 6.99 -21.57
CA LEU A 82 -6.13 6.99 -22.93
C LEU A 82 -7.60 6.55 -23.05
N VAL A 83 -8.00 5.50 -22.31
CA VAL A 83 -9.28 4.80 -22.51
C VAL A 83 -10.29 5.08 -21.39
N GLY A 84 -9.82 5.49 -20.23
CA GLY A 84 -10.64 5.83 -19.06
C GLY A 84 -10.17 5.19 -17.76
N ARG A 85 -10.31 5.96 -16.67
CA ARG A 85 -9.89 5.52 -15.31
C ARG A 85 -10.72 4.35 -14.81
N LYS A 86 -12.04 4.43 -14.97
CA LYS A 86 -12.98 3.39 -14.51
C LYS A 86 -12.71 2.04 -15.15
N LYS A 87 -12.43 1.99 -16.45
CA LYS A 87 -12.18 0.72 -17.17
C LYS A 87 -10.95 0.01 -16.62
N MET A 88 -9.84 0.74 -16.45
CA MET A 88 -8.59 0.18 -15.93
C MET A 88 -8.71 -0.17 -14.45
N PHE A 89 -9.38 0.67 -13.67
CA PHE A 89 -9.68 0.42 -12.28
C PHE A 89 -10.57 -0.82 -12.06
N THR A 90 -11.45 -1.15 -13.01
CA THR A 90 -12.25 -2.39 -12.97
C THR A 90 -11.45 -3.61 -13.44
N LEU A 91 -10.58 -3.45 -14.46
CA LEU A 91 -9.74 -4.52 -14.95
C LEU A 91 -8.73 -5.01 -13.89
N SER A 92 -8.21 -4.11 -13.06
CA SER A 92 -7.27 -4.46 -11.99
C SER A 92 -7.87 -5.46 -10.99
N ILE A 93 -9.15 -5.32 -10.65
CA ILE A 93 -9.84 -6.30 -9.78
C ILE A 93 -9.81 -7.70 -10.38
N LEU A 94 -10.14 -7.81 -11.65
CA LEU A 94 -10.19 -9.12 -12.33
C LEU A 94 -8.80 -9.77 -12.30
N LEU A 95 -7.76 -8.97 -12.60
CA LEU A 95 -6.38 -9.42 -12.59
C LEU A 95 -5.84 -9.70 -11.16
N MET A 96 -6.51 -9.27 -10.12
CA MET A 96 -6.20 -9.62 -8.73
C MET A 96 -7.02 -10.82 -8.24
N ALA A 97 -8.33 -10.78 -8.41
CA ALA A 97 -9.26 -11.77 -7.89
C ALA A 97 -9.09 -13.15 -8.53
N VAL A 98 -8.90 -13.20 -9.84
CA VAL A 98 -8.74 -14.48 -10.56
C VAL A 98 -7.47 -15.22 -10.14
N PRO A 99 -6.27 -14.59 -10.10
CA PRO A 99 -5.08 -15.26 -9.57
C PRO A 99 -5.20 -15.63 -8.09
N THR A 100 -5.84 -14.83 -7.25
CA THR A 100 -6.04 -15.15 -5.84
C THR A 100 -6.89 -16.41 -5.68
N LEU A 101 -8.00 -16.47 -6.38
CA LEU A 101 -8.87 -17.66 -6.42
C LEU A 101 -8.10 -18.87 -6.95
N ALA A 102 -7.34 -18.71 -8.04
CA ALA A 102 -6.54 -19.77 -8.64
C ALA A 102 -5.50 -20.31 -7.67
N ILE A 103 -4.81 -19.47 -6.87
CA ILE A 103 -3.85 -19.93 -5.85
C ILE A 103 -4.54 -20.89 -4.88
N GLY A 104 -5.75 -20.57 -4.41
CA GLY A 104 -6.54 -21.44 -3.53
C GLY A 104 -6.92 -22.79 -4.14
N LEU A 105 -6.90 -22.91 -5.47
CA LEU A 105 -7.24 -24.13 -6.20
C LEU A 105 -6.01 -24.84 -6.79
N LEU A 106 -4.81 -24.27 -6.68
CA LEU A 106 -3.60 -24.86 -7.25
C LEU A 106 -3.30 -26.25 -6.63
N PRO A 107 -2.82 -27.20 -7.45
CA PRO A 107 -2.22 -28.42 -6.95
C PRO A 107 -0.89 -28.12 -6.25
N THR A 108 -0.53 -28.97 -5.30
CA THR A 108 0.74 -28.89 -4.56
C THR A 108 1.87 -29.58 -5.33
N TYR A 109 3.11 -29.40 -4.85
CA TYR A 109 4.29 -30.06 -5.42
C TYR A 109 4.17 -31.58 -5.46
N GLU A 110 3.55 -32.17 -4.43
CA GLU A 110 3.35 -33.62 -4.34
C GLU A 110 2.53 -34.18 -5.51
N SER A 111 1.56 -33.40 -6.00
CA SER A 111 0.68 -33.84 -7.10
C SER A 111 1.19 -33.47 -8.49
N MET A 112 1.86 -32.35 -8.68
CA MET A 112 2.26 -31.82 -10.00
C MET A 112 3.73 -31.47 -10.14
N GLY A 113 4.55 -31.72 -9.12
CA GLY A 113 5.98 -31.44 -9.16
C GLY A 113 6.28 -29.97 -9.43
N ILE A 114 7.29 -29.70 -10.26
CA ILE A 114 7.78 -28.35 -10.57
C ILE A 114 6.72 -27.43 -11.21
N ILE A 115 5.67 -27.96 -11.78
CA ILE A 115 4.59 -27.15 -12.38
C ILE A 115 3.86 -26.35 -11.29
N ALA A 116 3.71 -26.90 -10.08
CA ALA A 116 3.02 -26.23 -8.98
C ALA A 116 3.68 -24.89 -8.60
N PRO A 117 4.98 -24.79 -8.28
CA PRO A 117 5.61 -23.50 -7.97
C PRO A 117 5.67 -22.57 -9.20
N LEU A 118 5.74 -23.07 -10.42
CA LEU A 118 5.71 -22.24 -11.63
C LEU A 118 4.34 -21.59 -11.82
N LEU A 119 3.25 -22.32 -11.57
CA LEU A 119 1.89 -21.76 -11.59
C LEU A 119 1.71 -20.74 -10.47
N LEU A 120 2.20 -21.02 -9.28
CA LEU A 120 2.19 -20.07 -8.15
C LEU A 120 2.93 -18.78 -8.50
N LEU A 121 4.12 -18.89 -9.10
CA LEU A 121 4.91 -17.75 -9.58
C LEU A 121 4.11 -16.92 -10.59
N LEU A 122 3.47 -17.57 -11.58
CA LEU A 122 2.65 -16.88 -12.56
C LEU A 122 1.49 -16.11 -11.90
N MET A 123 0.80 -16.75 -10.96
CA MET A 123 -0.30 -16.10 -10.23
C MET A 123 0.21 -14.88 -9.43
N ARG A 124 1.38 -14.98 -8.80
CA ARG A 124 1.99 -13.86 -8.06
C ARG A 124 2.43 -12.71 -8.97
N ILE A 125 2.93 -13.00 -10.16
CA ILE A 125 3.26 -11.96 -11.17
C ILE A 125 1.99 -11.23 -11.60
N LEU A 126 0.90 -11.95 -11.88
CA LEU A 126 -0.39 -11.36 -12.25
C LEU A 126 -0.97 -10.49 -11.13
N GLN A 127 -0.93 -10.95 -9.87
CA GLN A 127 -1.35 -10.16 -8.71
C GLN A 127 -0.50 -8.89 -8.56
N GLY A 128 0.82 -9.01 -8.69
CA GLY A 128 1.73 -7.86 -8.61
C GLY A 128 1.46 -6.83 -9.70
N ALA A 129 1.25 -7.26 -10.94
CA ALA A 129 0.87 -6.39 -12.04
C ALA A 129 -0.46 -5.67 -11.78
N ALA A 130 -1.45 -6.38 -11.23
CA ALA A 130 -2.76 -5.82 -10.89
C ALA A 130 -2.65 -4.72 -9.84
N ILE A 131 -2.00 -5.00 -8.70
CA ILE A 131 -1.88 -4.03 -7.60
C ILE A 131 -1.05 -2.80 -8.00
N GLY A 132 -0.13 -2.96 -8.96
CA GLY A 132 0.64 -1.86 -9.53
C GLY A 132 -0.22 -0.80 -10.21
N GLY A 133 -1.30 -1.20 -10.87
CA GLY A 133 -2.29 -0.29 -11.47
C GLY A 133 -3.36 0.15 -10.48
N GLU A 134 -3.71 -0.71 -9.53
CA GLU A 134 -4.83 -0.52 -8.62
C GLU A 134 -4.63 0.66 -7.68
N VAL A 135 -3.58 0.66 -6.87
CA VAL A 135 -3.39 1.67 -5.82
C VAL A 135 -3.25 3.09 -6.39
N PRO A 136 -2.38 3.35 -7.38
CA PRO A 136 -2.32 4.67 -8.02
C PRO A 136 -3.62 5.04 -8.72
N GLY A 137 -4.25 4.09 -9.40
CA GLY A 137 -5.53 4.30 -10.08
C GLY A 137 -6.65 4.69 -9.13
N ALA A 138 -6.71 4.05 -7.97
CA ALA A 138 -7.69 4.36 -6.94
C ALA A 138 -7.50 5.79 -6.38
N TRP A 139 -6.27 6.22 -6.12
CA TRP A 139 -6.00 7.59 -5.66
C TRP A 139 -6.38 8.64 -6.70
N VAL A 140 -6.04 8.43 -7.98
CA VAL A 140 -6.46 9.32 -9.06
C VAL A 140 -7.97 9.36 -9.16
N PHE A 141 -8.61 8.18 -9.12
CA PHE A 141 -10.05 8.05 -9.24
C PHE A 141 -10.79 8.85 -8.17
N VAL A 142 -10.45 8.67 -6.88
CA VAL A 142 -11.12 9.40 -5.80
C VAL A 142 -10.81 10.89 -5.82
N ALA A 143 -9.57 11.26 -6.15
CA ALA A 143 -9.16 12.66 -6.20
C ALA A 143 -9.86 13.44 -7.33
N GLU A 144 -10.16 12.78 -8.45
CA GLU A 144 -10.87 13.39 -9.59
C GLU A 144 -12.39 13.48 -9.41
N HIS A 145 -12.96 12.78 -8.41
CA HIS A 145 -14.38 12.83 -8.10
C HIS A 145 -14.74 13.90 -7.06
N VAL A 146 -13.80 14.30 -6.22
CA VAL A 146 -14.06 15.24 -5.13
C VAL A 146 -13.63 16.67 -5.49
N PRO A 147 -14.18 17.69 -4.81
CA PRO A 147 -13.69 19.05 -4.94
C PRO A 147 -12.21 19.17 -4.54
N VAL A 148 -11.46 20.06 -5.20
CA VAL A 148 -10.00 20.25 -4.99
C VAL A 148 -9.63 20.46 -3.52
N ARG A 149 -10.48 21.13 -2.75
CA ARG A 149 -10.28 21.36 -1.30
C ARG A 149 -10.48 20.12 -0.42
N ARG A 150 -10.89 18.98 -0.99
CA ARG A 150 -11.20 17.73 -0.30
C ARG A 150 -10.38 16.54 -0.80
N ILE A 151 -9.39 16.78 -1.62
CA ILE A 151 -8.50 15.73 -2.16
C ILE A 151 -7.73 15.03 -1.04
N GLY A 152 -7.32 15.77 0.00
CA GLY A 152 -6.58 15.20 1.12
C GLY A 152 -7.38 14.16 1.88
N ILE A 153 -8.61 14.50 2.29
CA ILE A 153 -9.47 13.53 3.00
C ILE A 153 -9.87 12.35 2.11
N ALA A 154 -10.07 12.57 0.80
CA ALA A 154 -10.38 11.49 -0.13
C ALA A 154 -9.21 10.49 -0.25
N CYS A 155 -7.99 10.98 -0.44
CA CYS A 155 -6.79 10.17 -0.48
C CYS A 155 -6.51 9.48 0.86
N GLY A 156 -6.67 10.19 1.97
CA GLY A 156 -6.51 9.65 3.32
C GLY A 156 -7.51 8.54 3.64
N THR A 157 -8.76 8.70 3.24
CA THR A 157 -9.82 7.68 3.39
C THR A 157 -9.48 6.42 2.58
N LEU A 158 -9.02 6.56 1.35
CA LEU A 158 -8.62 5.42 0.54
C LEU A 158 -7.40 4.70 1.14
N THR A 159 -6.39 5.46 1.57
CA THR A 159 -5.19 4.87 2.20
C THR A 159 -5.54 4.15 3.50
N ALA A 160 -6.44 4.70 4.31
CA ALA A 160 -6.99 4.02 5.49
C ALA A 160 -7.72 2.71 5.10
N GLY A 161 -8.49 2.74 4.01
CA GLY A 161 -9.15 1.55 3.46
C GLY A 161 -8.17 0.44 3.09
N LEU A 162 -7.09 0.77 2.39
CA LEU A 162 -6.02 -0.20 2.06
C LEU A 162 -5.41 -0.82 3.33
N THR A 163 -5.22 -0.02 4.37
CA THR A 163 -4.68 -0.49 5.66
C THR A 163 -5.66 -1.44 6.37
N ILE A 164 -6.96 -1.21 6.26
CA ILE A 164 -7.99 -2.13 6.76
C ILE A 164 -7.88 -3.50 6.07
N GLY A 165 -7.49 -3.54 4.80
CA GLY A 165 -7.22 -4.80 4.09
C GLY A 165 -6.13 -5.64 4.74
N ILE A 166 -5.05 -5.00 5.21
CA ILE A 166 -3.98 -5.68 5.98
C ILE A 166 -4.54 -6.27 7.27
N LEU A 167 -5.32 -5.49 8.01
CA LEU A 167 -5.94 -5.92 9.26
C LEU A 167 -6.89 -7.10 9.03
N LEU A 168 -7.70 -7.05 7.98
CA LEU A 168 -8.61 -8.14 7.60
C LEU A 168 -7.84 -9.44 7.30
N GLY A 169 -6.74 -9.34 6.55
CA GLY A 169 -5.85 -10.50 6.29
C GLY A 169 -5.27 -11.10 7.57
N SER A 170 -4.80 -10.26 8.49
CA SER A 170 -4.29 -10.70 9.79
C SER A 170 -5.37 -11.40 10.63
N VAL A 171 -6.59 -10.85 10.67
CA VAL A 171 -7.71 -11.45 11.40
C VAL A 171 -8.10 -12.81 10.81
N VAL A 172 -8.22 -12.92 9.49
CA VAL A 172 -8.54 -14.19 8.82
C VAL A 172 -7.46 -15.24 9.09
N ALA A 173 -6.18 -14.86 8.98
CA ALA A 173 -5.08 -15.76 9.30
C ALA A 173 -5.10 -16.23 10.76
N THR A 174 -5.40 -15.33 11.69
CA THR A 174 -5.52 -15.65 13.11
C THR A 174 -6.66 -16.62 13.36
N ILE A 175 -7.85 -16.37 12.81
CA ILE A 175 -9.01 -17.25 12.96
C ILE A 175 -8.69 -18.66 12.45
N ILE A 176 -8.09 -18.80 11.28
CA ILE A 176 -7.75 -20.10 10.71
C ILE A 176 -6.72 -20.84 11.58
N ASN A 177 -5.64 -20.15 11.99
CA ASN A 177 -4.60 -20.79 12.79
C ASN A 177 -5.02 -21.12 14.24
N THR A 178 -6.05 -20.47 14.77
CA THR A 178 -6.56 -20.75 16.13
C THR A 178 -7.72 -21.74 16.13
N SER A 179 -8.53 -21.80 15.07
CA SER A 179 -9.70 -22.69 15.00
C SER A 179 -9.43 -24.04 14.34
N MET A 180 -8.27 -24.20 13.69
CA MET A 180 -7.87 -25.44 13.02
C MET A 180 -6.56 -25.97 13.59
N THR A 181 -6.39 -27.31 13.56
CA THR A 181 -5.10 -27.94 13.89
C THR A 181 -4.06 -27.59 12.81
N GLN A 182 -2.78 -27.58 13.17
CA GLN A 182 -1.69 -27.33 12.22
C GLN A 182 -1.73 -28.31 11.03
N GLN A 183 -2.08 -29.58 11.28
CA GLN A 183 -2.25 -30.56 10.22
C GLN A 183 -3.41 -30.20 9.28
N ALA A 184 -4.56 -29.80 9.81
CA ALA A 184 -5.70 -29.39 9.00
C ALA A 184 -5.41 -28.12 8.17
N VAL A 185 -4.66 -27.15 8.74
CA VAL A 185 -4.19 -25.97 7.99
C VAL A 185 -3.30 -26.39 6.85
N HIS A 186 -2.35 -27.31 7.08
CA HIS A 186 -1.43 -27.81 6.05
C HIS A 186 -2.18 -28.59 4.95
N ASP A 187 -3.14 -29.45 5.31
CA ASP A 187 -3.80 -30.34 4.37
C ASP A 187 -4.77 -29.59 3.43
N TRP A 188 -5.54 -28.65 3.97
CA TRP A 188 -6.55 -27.92 3.20
C TRP A 188 -6.88 -26.50 3.68
N GLY A 189 -6.70 -26.22 4.96
CA GLY A 189 -7.12 -24.95 5.57
C GLY A 189 -6.44 -23.72 4.99
N TRP A 190 -5.23 -23.86 4.48
CA TRP A 190 -4.49 -22.78 3.81
C TRP A 190 -5.18 -22.26 2.55
N ARG A 191 -6.08 -23.07 1.93
CA ARG A 191 -6.83 -22.68 0.74
C ARG A 191 -7.94 -21.68 1.06
N ILE A 192 -8.52 -21.76 2.25
CA ILE A 192 -9.66 -20.92 2.66
C ILE A 192 -9.41 -19.43 2.48
N PRO A 193 -8.29 -18.85 2.95
CA PRO A 193 -8.03 -17.42 2.80
C PRO A 193 -7.97 -16.97 1.34
N PHE A 194 -7.43 -17.79 0.45
CA PHE A 194 -7.35 -17.48 -0.98
C PHE A 194 -8.71 -17.61 -1.68
N LEU A 195 -9.50 -18.61 -1.34
CA LEU A 195 -10.87 -18.75 -1.84
C LEU A 195 -11.76 -17.61 -1.36
N LEU A 196 -11.58 -17.19 -0.10
CA LEU A 196 -12.25 -16.03 0.48
C LEU A 196 -11.83 -14.75 -0.25
N GLY A 197 -10.55 -14.60 -0.61
CA GLY A 197 -10.04 -13.52 -1.43
C GLY A 197 -10.70 -13.47 -2.80
N GLY A 198 -10.86 -14.59 -3.48
CA GLY A 198 -11.63 -14.68 -4.72
C GLY A 198 -13.09 -14.21 -4.56
N ALA A 199 -13.75 -14.60 -3.47
CA ALA A 199 -15.09 -14.12 -3.15
C ALA A 199 -15.10 -12.59 -2.89
N PHE A 200 -14.13 -12.08 -2.17
CA PHE A 200 -13.96 -10.63 -1.96
C PHE A 200 -13.74 -9.88 -3.27
N GLY A 201 -12.97 -10.45 -4.19
CA GLY A 201 -12.78 -9.89 -5.53
C GLY A 201 -14.09 -9.78 -6.30
N LEU A 202 -14.96 -10.80 -6.24
CA LEU A 202 -16.31 -10.75 -6.84
C LEU A 202 -17.17 -9.66 -6.19
N VAL A 203 -17.13 -9.52 -4.88
CA VAL A 203 -17.81 -8.45 -4.16
C VAL A 203 -17.28 -7.07 -4.57
N ALA A 204 -15.96 -6.90 -4.64
CA ALA A 204 -15.33 -5.67 -5.08
C ALA A 204 -15.74 -5.30 -6.52
N MET A 205 -15.75 -6.27 -7.44
CA MET A 205 -16.21 -6.08 -8.82
C MET A 205 -17.69 -5.66 -8.87
N TYR A 206 -18.54 -6.30 -8.08
CA TYR A 206 -19.95 -5.93 -7.97
C TYR A 206 -20.12 -4.49 -7.45
N LEU A 207 -19.35 -4.09 -6.43
CA LEU A 207 -19.40 -2.75 -5.87
C LEU A 207 -18.95 -1.70 -6.89
N ARG A 208 -17.93 -1.98 -7.70
CA ARG A 208 -17.40 -1.03 -8.69
C ARG A 208 -18.32 -0.76 -9.87
N ARG A 209 -19.31 -1.62 -10.15
CA ARG A 209 -20.32 -1.33 -11.18
C ARG A 209 -21.09 -0.02 -10.89
N TRP A 210 -21.20 0.36 -9.61
CA TRP A 210 -21.86 1.58 -9.18
C TRP A 210 -21.02 2.85 -9.31
N LEU A 211 -19.72 2.71 -9.58
CA LEU A 211 -18.83 3.84 -9.84
C LEU A 211 -19.08 4.40 -11.24
N GLN A 212 -18.90 5.71 -11.37
CA GLN A 212 -18.97 6.41 -12.65
C GLN A 212 -17.56 6.79 -13.10
N GLU A 213 -17.40 7.11 -14.40
CA GLU A 213 -16.13 7.64 -14.89
C GLU A 213 -15.84 9.00 -14.25
N THR A 214 -14.56 9.37 -14.14
CA THR A 214 -14.18 10.61 -13.47
C THR A 214 -14.62 11.83 -14.27
N PRO A 215 -15.16 12.88 -13.61
CA PRO A 215 -15.58 14.10 -14.29
C PRO A 215 -14.45 14.76 -15.10
N ILE A 216 -13.23 14.74 -14.55
CA ILE A 216 -12.05 15.30 -15.20
C ILE A 216 -11.72 14.57 -16.49
N PHE A 217 -11.79 13.22 -16.50
CA PHE A 217 -11.55 12.45 -17.71
C PHE A 217 -12.59 12.73 -18.80
N LEU A 218 -13.88 12.81 -18.42
CA LEU A 218 -14.95 13.13 -19.35
C LEU A 218 -14.79 14.53 -19.97
N GLU A 219 -14.37 15.52 -19.17
CA GLU A 219 -14.09 16.86 -19.66
C GLU A 219 -12.91 16.89 -20.64
N MET A 220 -11.81 16.17 -20.33
CA MET A 220 -10.67 16.06 -21.25
C MET A 220 -11.06 15.37 -22.56
N GLN A 221 -11.89 14.33 -22.49
CA GLN A 221 -12.38 13.64 -23.68
C GLN A 221 -13.21 14.57 -24.58
N GLN A 222 -14.10 15.35 -23.99
CA GLN A 222 -14.92 16.34 -24.73
C GLN A 222 -14.06 17.42 -25.39
N ARG A 223 -13.01 17.88 -24.71
CA ARG A 223 -12.08 18.89 -25.24
C ARG A 223 -11.03 18.33 -26.20
N LYS A 224 -11.03 17.02 -26.48
CA LYS A 224 -9.99 16.30 -27.25
C LYS A 224 -8.57 16.53 -26.70
N ALA A 225 -8.46 16.70 -25.38
CA ALA A 225 -7.21 17.00 -24.67
C ALA A 225 -6.57 15.74 -24.03
N LEU A 226 -6.87 14.56 -24.57
CA LEU A 226 -6.24 13.30 -24.14
C LEU A 226 -4.80 13.24 -24.67
N ALA A 227 -3.93 12.53 -23.93
CA ALA A 227 -2.53 12.36 -24.32
C ALA A 227 -2.42 11.72 -25.71
N GLN A 228 -1.71 12.41 -26.61
CA GLN A 228 -1.48 11.94 -27.99
C GLN A 228 -0.20 11.10 -28.12
N GLU A 229 0.74 11.26 -27.19
CA GLU A 229 2.00 10.51 -27.12
C GLU A 229 1.96 9.49 -25.97
N LEU A 230 2.96 8.61 -25.89
CA LEU A 230 3.15 7.71 -24.79
C LEU A 230 3.27 8.48 -23.45
N PRO A 231 2.29 8.42 -22.53
CA PRO A 231 2.28 9.24 -21.32
C PRO A 231 3.53 9.04 -20.46
N VAL A 232 4.13 7.83 -20.46
CA VAL A 232 5.36 7.51 -19.69
C VAL A 232 6.54 8.36 -20.15
N LYS A 233 6.73 8.55 -21.48
CA LYS A 233 7.79 9.39 -22.03
C LYS A 233 7.64 10.84 -21.55
N THR A 234 6.43 11.37 -21.64
CA THR A 234 6.12 12.72 -21.18
C THR A 234 6.40 12.89 -19.69
N VAL A 235 6.01 11.94 -18.86
CA VAL A 235 6.26 11.94 -17.41
C VAL A 235 7.75 12.00 -17.11
N VAL A 236 8.54 11.07 -17.65
CA VAL A 236 9.97 10.95 -17.35
C VAL A 236 10.78 12.15 -17.87
N VAL A 237 10.41 12.70 -19.03
CA VAL A 237 11.18 13.79 -19.65
C VAL A 237 10.75 15.16 -19.11
N ARG A 238 9.43 15.42 -19.03
CA ARG A 238 8.90 16.77 -18.74
C ARG A 238 8.58 17.00 -17.25
N HIS A 239 8.33 15.92 -16.46
CA HIS A 239 7.88 16.03 -15.06
C HIS A 239 8.87 15.46 -14.04
N LYS A 240 10.18 15.55 -14.30
CA LYS A 240 11.25 14.96 -13.45
C LYS A 240 11.15 15.32 -11.98
N LYS A 241 10.86 16.59 -11.64
CA LYS A 241 10.72 17.05 -10.26
C LYS A 241 9.55 16.36 -9.55
N ALA A 242 8.39 16.27 -10.23
CA ALA A 242 7.22 15.58 -9.71
C ALA A 242 7.51 14.08 -9.47
N VAL A 243 8.22 13.43 -10.40
CA VAL A 243 8.65 12.03 -10.27
C VAL A 243 9.53 11.84 -9.04
N VAL A 244 10.60 12.65 -8.89
CA VAL A 244 11.54 12.50 -7.75
C VAL A 244 10.82 12.73 -6.41
N VAL A 245 10.04 13.79 -6.28
CA VAL A 245 9.28 14.05 -5.04
C VAL A 245 8.30 12.93 -4.74
N SER A 246 7.58 12.46 -5.73
CA SER A 246 6.66 11.33 -5.57
C SER A 246 7.38 10.04 -5.16
N MET A 247 8.56 9.77 -5.71
CA MET A 247 9.38 8.62 -5.32
C MET A 247 9.87 8.71 -3.87
N LEU A 248 10.34 9.87 -3.43
CA LEU A 248 10.79 10.08 -2.05
C LEU A 248 9.64 9.98 -1.05
N LEU A 249 8.48 10.54 -1.37
CA LEU A 249 7.27 10.40 -0.55
C LEU A 249 6.79 8.95 -0.50
N THR A 250 6.89 8.21 -1.60
CA THR A 250 6.58 6.78 -1.64
C THR A 250 7.56 5.97 -0.81
N TRP A 251 8.83 6.35 -0.77
CA TRP A 251 9.81 5.72 0.12
C TRP A 251 9.40 5.90 1.59
N LEU A 252 9.03 7.12 2.01
CA LEU A 252 8.50 7.36 3.35
C LEU A 252 7.27 6.48 3.63
N LEU A 253 6.33 6.39 2.69
CA LEU A 253 5.12 5.59 2.83
C LEU A 253 5.43 4.10 2.96
N SER A 254 6.15 3.53 2.00
CA SER A 254 6.41 2.09 1.95
C SER A 254 7.28 1.65 3.11
N ALA A 255 8.40 2.32 3.34
CA ALA A 255 9.34 1.97 4.39
C ALA A 255 8.81 2.25 5.80
N GLY A 256 8.04 3.32 6.00
CA GLY A 256 7.39 3.61 7.27
C GLY A 256 6.43 2.49 7.70
N ILE A 257 5.58 2.04 6.79
CA ILE A 257 4.66 0.90 7.04
C ILE A 257 5.44 -0.40 7.24
N VAL A 258 6.43 -0.68 6.38
CA VAL A 258 7.21 -1.93 6.46
C VAL A 258 7.93 -2.03 7.80
N VAL A 259 8.65 -1.00 8.21
CA VAL A 259 9.44 -1.05 9.46
C VAL A 259 8.54 -1.06 10.69
N VAL A 260 7.60 -0.12 10.78
CA VAL A 260 6.79 0.05 12.00
C VAL A 260 5.71 -1.02 12.13
N ILE A 261 5.02 -1.38 11.05
CA ILE A 261 3.87 -2.29 11.13
C ILE A 261 4.27 -3.74 10.83
N LEU A 262 5.06 -3.98 9.79
CA LEU A 262 5.35 -5.36 9.36
C LEU A 262 6.55 -5.99 10.07
N MET A 263 7.61 -5.22 10.35
CA MET A 263 8.83 -5.76 10.97
C MET A 263 8.83 -5.70 12.49
N SER A 264 8.17 -4.72 13.11
CA SER A 264 8.24 -4.50 14.56
C SER A 264 7.70 -5.64 15.41
N PRO A 265 6.66 -6.41 15.04
CA PRO A 265 6.26 -7.58 15.83
C PRO A 265 7.37 -8.62 15.98
N VAL A 266 8.06 -8.94 14.87
CA VAL A 266 9.17 -9.89 14.88
C VAL A 266 10.38 -9.32 15.64
N TRP A 267 10.65 -8.03 15.48
CA TRP A 267 11.71 -7.34 16.23
C TRP A 267 11.47 -7.39 17.74
N LEU A 268 10.24 -7.12 18.21
CA LEU A 268 9.86 -7.21 19.62
C LEU A 268 10.04 -8.64 20.18
N GLN A 269 9.65 -9.64 19.40
CA GLN A 269 9.79 -11.05 19.79
C GLN A 269 11.28 -11.45 19.92
N LYS A 270 12.09 -11.10 18.94
CA LYS A 270 13.51 -11.47 18.90
C LYS A 270 14.36 -10.66 19.89
N GLN A 271 14.10 -9.36 20.01
CA GLN A 271 14.92 -8.46 20.82
C GLN A 271 14.58 -8.53 22.30
N TYR A 272 13.30 -8.66 22.65
CA TYR A 272 12.83 -8.58 24.03
C TYR A 272 12.08 -9.82 24.50
N GLY A 273 11.91 -10.83 23.67
CA GLY A 273 11.25 -12.08 24.06
C GLY A 273 9.75 -11.97 24.30
N PHE A 274 9.10 -10.95 23.74
CA PHE A 274 7.64 -10.85 23.84
C PHE A 274 6.95 -12.04 23.18
N ALA A 275 5.86 -12.51 23.81
CA ALA A 275 5.03 -13.56 23.22
C ALA A 275 4.42 -13.10 21.88
N PRO A 276 4.38 -13.97 20.83
CA PRO A 276 3.80 -13.63 19.54
C PRO A 276 2.38 -13.07 19.63
N ALA A 277 1.53 -13.63 20.49
CA ALA A 277 0.17 -13.15 20.69
C ALA A 277 0.12 -11.68 21.16
N VAL A 278 0.99 -11.29 22.09
CA VAL A 278 1.06 -9.92 22.61
C VAL A 278 1.52 -8.94 21.53
N THR A 279 2.55 -9.29 20.78
CA THR A 279 3.08 -8.42 19.71
C THR A 279 2.09 -8.26 18.57
N LEU A 280 1.34 -9.30 18.21
CA LEU A 280 0.31 -9.24 17.17
C LEU A 280 -0.91 -8.43 17.63
N GLN A 281 -1.32 -8.53 18.90
CA GLN A 281 -2.38 -7.68 19.45
C GLN A 281 -1.96 -6.21 19.46
N ALA A 282 -0.74 -5.91 19.92
CA ALA A 282 -0.21 -4.54 19.89
C ALA A 282 -0.10 -3.99 18.46
N ASN A 283 0.33 -4.82 17.50
CA ASN A 283 0.38 -4.46 16.08
C ASN A 283 -1.01 -4.18 15.49
N SER A 284 -2.03 -4.93 15.90
CA SER A 284 -3.41 -4.70 15.47
C SER A 284 -3.91 -3.32 15.94
N ILE A 285 -3.59 -2.95 17.19
CA ILE A 285 -3.88 -1.59 17.71
C ILE A 285 -3.12 -0.54 16.91
N ALA A 286 -1.84 -0.73 16.64
CA ALA A 286 -1.04 0.20 15.83
C ALA A 286 -1.62 0.35 14.43
N THR A 287 -2.09 -0.72 13.80
CA THR A 287 -2.71 -0.71 12.46
C THR A 287 -4.05 0.02 12.46
N ILE A 288 -4.87 -0.16 13.48
CA ILE A 288 -6.11 0.60 13.66
C ILE A 288 -5.80 2.10 13.83
N MET A 289 -4.82 2.43 14.67
CA MET A 289 -4.39 3.82 14.87
C MET A 289 -3.78 4.43 13.60
N LEU A 290 -3.11 3.63 12.77
CA LEU A 290 -2.63 4.04 11.46
C LEU A 290 -3.80 4.45 10.54
N CYS A 291 -4.92 3.73 10.55
CA CYS A 291 -6.11 4.13 9.78
C CYS A 291 -6.60 5.53 10.21
N PHE A 292 -6.72 5.78 11.51
CA PHE A 292 -7.08 7.11 12.02
C PHE A 292 -6.04 8.16 11.67
N GLY A 293 -4.75 7.81 11.74
CA GLY A 293 -3.64 8.68 11.34
C GLY A 293 -3.71 9.09 9.86
N CYS A 294 -4.03 8.16 8.97
CA CYS A 294 -4.22 8.46 7.54
C CYS A 294 -5.38 9.43 7.29
N LEU A 295 -6.49 9.25 7.99
CA LEU A 295 -7.64 10.18 7.92
C LEU A 295 -7.25 11.56 8.46
N ALA A 296 -6.59 11.62 9.60
CA ALA A 296 -6.12 12.86 10.21
C ALA A 296 -5.13 13.61 9.31
N ALA A 297 -4.18 12.89 8.69
CA ALA A 297 -3.22 13.47 7.76
C ALA A 297 -3.89 14.02 6.50
N GLY A 298 -4.89 13.31 5.96
CA GLY A 298 -5.69 13.78 4.83
C GLY A 298 -6.45 15.07 5.16
N LEU A 299 -7.11 15.13 6.32
CA LEU A 299 -7.79 16.34 6.80
C LEU A 299 -6.82 17.48 7.06
N ALA A 300 -5.65 17.20 7.64
CA ALA A 300 -4.61 18.20 7.88
C ALA A 300 -4.07 18.76 6.55
N ALA A 301 -3.86 17.92 5.54
CA ALA A 301 -3.44 18.35 4.21
C ALA A 301 -4.46 19.29 3.55
N ASP A 302 -5.76 19.00 3.69
CA ASP A 302 -6.83 19.88 3.18
C ASP A 302 -6.92 21.22 3.91
N ARG A 303 -6.67 21.22 5.25
CA ARG A 303 -6.85 22.43 6.09
C ARG A 303 -5.62 23.29 6.19
N PHE A 304 -4.44 22.67 6.36
CA PHE A 304 -3.19 23.35 6.67
C PHE A 304 -2.17 23.28 5.52
N GLY A 305 -2.49 22.52 4.46
CA GLY A 305 -1.60 22.25 3.33
C GLY A 305 -0.63 21.09 3.56
N ALA A 306 -0.07 20.59 2.46
CA ALA A 306 0.85 19.46 2.49
C ALA A 306 2.12 19.77 3.29
N SER A 307 2.70 20.94 3.11
CA SER A 307 3.91 21.36 3.79
C SER A 307 3.81 21.25 5.31
N ALA A 308 2.80 21.88 5.91
CA ALA A 308 2.59 21.84 7.35
C ALA A 308 2.34 20.41 7.85
N THR A 309 1.56 19.63 7.11
CA THR A 309 1.24 18.23 7.43
C THR A 309 2.50 17.37 7.48
N PHE A 310 3.39 17.47 6.48
CA PHE A 310 4.64 16.71 6.48
C PHE A 310 5.64 17.20 7.52
N ILE A 311 5.76 18.49 7.77
CA ILE A 311 6.65 19.03 8.81
C ILE A 311 6.22 18.50 10.19
N VAL A 312 4.98 18.74 10.58
CA VAL A 312 4.47 18.31 11.90
C VAL A 312 4.39 16.78 12.00
N GLY A 313 3.85 16.12 10.99
CA GLY A 313 3.73 14.67 10.97
C GLY A 313 5.07 13.95 11.05
N SER A 314 6.11 14.45 10.36
CA SER A 314 7.46 13.88 10.42
C SER A 314 8.12 14.08 11.77
N LEU A 315 7.93 15.23 12.42
CA LEU A 315 8.42 15.47 13.78
C LEU A 315 7.74 14.53 14.79
N LEU A 316 6.43 14.37 14.70
CA LEU A 316 5.68 13.44 15.55
C LEU A 316 6.10 11.98 15.30
N LEU A 317 6.32 11.59 14.04
CA LEU A 317 6.81 10.26 13.69
C LEU A 317 8.21 10.02 14.26
N ALA A 318 9.12 10.98 14.13
CA ALA A 318 10.46 10.91 14.72
C ALA A 318 10.42 10.69 16.23
N ALA A 319 9.65 11.52 16.94
CA ALA A 319 9.55 11.45 18.40
C ALA A 319 8.88 10.14 18.86
N SER A 320 7.76 9.76 18.26
CA SER A 320 7.00 8.58 18.66
C SER A 320 7.71 7.27 18.32
N SER A 321 8.37 7.18 17.16
CA SER A 321 9.15 5.99 16.80
C SER A 321 10.38 5.85 17.69
N TRP A 322 11.07 6.95 17.99
CA TRP A 322 12.21 6.94 18.91
C TRP A 322 11.79 6.44 20.29
N ALA A 323 10.70 7.00 20.84
CA ALA A 323 10.14 6.55 22.11
C ALA A 323 9.74 5.06 22.08
N PHE A 324 9.05 4.61 21.05
CA PHE A 324 8.62 3.23 20.91
C PHE A 324 9.79 2.25 20.93
N TYR A 325 10.80 2.44 20.07
CA TYR A 325 11.91 1.50 19.96
C TYR A 325 12.84 1.51 21.19
N HIS A 326 12.93 2.62 21.94
CA HIS A 326 13.76 2.71 23.15
C HIS A 326 13.02 2.24 24.41
N LEU A 327 11.71 2.48 24.51
CA LEU A 327 10.96 2.22 25.73
C LEU A 327 10.21 0.89 25.73
N ALA A 328 9.93 0.29 24.57
CA ALA A 328 9.16 -0.94 24.49
C ALA A 328 9.74 -2.11 25.31
N GLY A 329 11.06 -2.21 25.38
CA GLY A 329 11.74 -3.24 26.17
C GLY A 329 11.87 -2.93 27.65
N THR A 330 11.96 -1.66 28.04
CA THR A 330 12.11 -1.24 29.43
C THR A 330 10.79 -0.99 30.15
N HIS A 331 9.73 -0.73 29.40
CA HIS A 331 8.37 -0.46 29.90
C HIS A 331 7.34 -1.33 29.17
N PRO A 332 7.38 -2.66 29.35
CA PRO A 332 6.48 -3.58 28.64
C PRO A 332 5.00 -3.31 28.91
N GLU A 333 4.65 -2.71 30.06
CA GLU A 333 3.29 -2.30 30.40
C GLU A 333 2.77 -1.16 29.50
N GLN A 334 3.64 -0.41 28.84
CA GLN A 334 3.28 0.68 27.93
C GLN A 334 3.32 0.27 26.46
N LEU A 335 3.62 -1.00 26.15
CA LEU A 335 3.77 -1.47 24.77
C LEU A 335 2.60 -1.08 23.85
N PHE A 336 1.38 -1.34 24.31
CA PHE A 336 0.16 -1.06 23.55
C PHE A 336 -0.02 0.45 23.27
N LEU A 337 0.26 1.28 24.26
CA LEU A 337 0.19 2.74 24.12
C LEU A 337 1.29 3.24 23.16
N LEU A 338 2.53 2.84 23.37
CA LEU A 338 3.65 3.28 22.54
C LEU A 338 3.47 2.84 21.08
N TYR A 339 3.06 1.61 20.87
CA TYR A 339 2.85 1.09 19.53
C TYR A 339 1.62 1.72 18.86
N GLY A 340 0.55 1.98 19.60
CA GLY A 340 -0.62 2.70 19.11
C GLY A 340 -0.28 4.13 18.69
N VAL A 341 0.50 4.86 19.49
CA VAL A 341 0.93 6.24 19.19
C VAL A 341 1.81 6.29 17.95
N VAL A 342 2.81 5.41 17.83
CA VAL A 342 3.65 5.39 16.62
C VAL A 342 2.84 4.98 15.39
N GLY A 343 1.88 4.05 15.52
CA GLY A 343 0.96 3.69 14.46
C GLY A 343 0.17 4.90 13.96
N LEU A 344 -0.38 5.71 14.88
CA LEU A 344 -1.07 6.96 14.55
C LEU A 344 -0.14 7.92 13.78
N CYS A 345 1.10 8.08 14.22
CA CYS A 345 2.06 9.01 13.64
C CYS A 345 2.57 8.54 12.26
N VAL A 346 2.71 7.24 12.02
CA VAL A 346 2.97 6.70 10.67
C VAL A 346 1.85 7.12 9.70
N GLY A 347 0.66 7.40 10.19
CA GLY A 347 -0.47 7.88 9.41
C GLY A 347 -0.22 9.15 8.60
N VAL A 348 0.89 9.88 8.83
CA VAL A 348 1.33 10.98 7.93
C VAL A 348 1.42 10.52 6.47
N VAL A 349 1.64 9.24 6.22
CA VAL A 349 1.67 8.64 4.87
C VAL A 349 0.34 8.78 4.13
N GLY A 350 -0.78 8.98 4.83
CA GLY A 350 -2.09 9.27 4.23
C GLY A 350 -2.13 10.58 3.43
N ALA A 351 -1.19 11.51 3.69
CA ALA A 351 -1.03 12.73 2.91
C ALA A 351 -0.14 12.57 1.66
N VAL A 352 0.57 11.46 1.50
CA VAL A 352 1.45 11.21 0.34
C VAL A 352 0.68 11.29 -0.98
N PRO A 353 -0.45 10.57 -1.17
CA PRO A 353 -1.19 10.63 -2.42
C PRO A 353 -1.74 12.02 -2.75
N TYR A 354 -2.05 12.84 -1.74
CA TYR A 354 -2.48 14.22 -1.93
C TYR A 354 -1.43 15.04 -2.71
N VAL A 355 -0.17 14.92 -2.32
CA VAL A 355 0.93 15.61 -3.03
C VAL A 355 1.12 15.02 -4.43
N MET A 356 1.11 13.69 -4.55
CA MET A 356 1.34 13.00 -5.82
C MET A 356 0.28 13.34 -6.87
N VAL A 357 -1.00 13.33 -6.49
CA VAL A 357 -2.11 13.66 -7.39
C VAL A 357 -2.02 15.09 -7.90
N ARG A 358 -1.55 16.01 -7.08
CA ARG A 358 -1.39 17.45 -7.45
C ARG A 358 -0.09 17.74 -8.19
N ALA A 359 0.89 16.84 -8.12
CA ALA A 359 2.18 17.02 -8.79
C ALA A 359 2.11 16.81 -10.31
N PHE A 360 1.13 16.06 -10.80
CA PHE A 360 1.00 15.75 -12.22
C PHE A 360 -0.27 16.37 -12.83
N PRO A 361 -0.18 16.92 -14.07
CA PRO A 361 -1.36 17.40 -14.78
C PRO A 361 -2.30 16.22 -15.14
N PRO A 362 -3.61 16.50 -15.33
CA PRO A 362 -4.61 15.44 -15.51
C PRO A 362 -4.31 14.46 -16.65
N GLU A 363 -3.69 14.93 -17.74
CA GLU A 363 -3.42 14.15 -18.96
C GLU A 363 -2.46 12.98 -18.73
N VAL A 364 -1.54 13.13 -17.77
CA VAL A 364 -0.49 12.13 -17.44
C VAL A 364 -0.48 11.76 -15.96
N ARG A 365 -1.52 12.13 -15.23
CA ARG A 365 -1.59 11.96 -13.76
C ARG A 365 -1.50 10.51 -13.35
N PHE A 366 -2.31 9.66 -13.96
CA PHE A 366 -2.32 8.24 -13.62
C PHE A 366 -0.96 7.60 -13.92
N THR A 367 -0.42 7.84 -15.10
CA THR A 367 0.91 7.33 -15.49
C THR A 367 2.01 7.88 -14.59
N GLY A 368 1.99 9.18 -14.26
CA GLY A 368 2.99 9.81 -13.39
C GLY A 368 3.03 9.23 -11.99
N ILE A 369 1.87 9.08 -11.38
CA ILE A 369 1.75 8.47 -10.04
C ILE A 369 2.13 6.99 -10.10
N SER A 370 1.60 6.25 -11.08
CA SER A 370 1.86 4.82 -11.20
C SER A 370 3.34 4.51 -11.40
N PHE A 371 4.02 5.25 -12.27
CA PHE A 371 5.46 5.12 -12.49
C PHE A 371 6.23 5.40 -11.19
N SER A 372 6.03 6.58 -10.62
CA SER A 372 6.79 7.02 -9.43
C SER A 372 6.56 6.11 -8.23
N TYR A 373 5.31 5.75 -7.97
CA TYR A 373 4.92 4.90 -6.85
C TYR A 373 5.48 3.48 -6.98
N ASN A 374 5.24 2.82 -8.10
CA ASN A 374 5.60 1.41 -8.23
C ASN A 374 7.11 1.20 -8.36
N VAL A 375 7.84 2.08 -9.07
CA VAL A 375 9.30 2.02 -9.15
C VAL A 375 9.91 2.26 -7.76
N SER A 376 9.46 3.28 -7.06
CA SER A 376 9.93 3.56 -5.70
C SER A 376 9.58 2.43 -4.73
N TYR A 377 8.36 1.89 -4.81
CA TYR A 377 7.91 0.82 -3.94
C TYR A 377 8.68 -0.49 -4.19
N ALA A 378 8.97 -0.82 -5.45
CA ALA A 378 9.77 -1.99 -5.80
C ALA A 378 11.21 -1.88 -5.25
N ILE A 379 11.82 -0.70 -5.35
CA ILE A 379 13.17 -0.46 -4.85
C ILE A 379 13.17 -0.35 -3.32
N PHE A 380 12.48 0.61 -2.77
CA PHE A 380 12.59 0.95 -1.35
C PHE A 380 11.71 0.07 -0.46
N GLY A 381 10.50 -0.29 -0.91
CA GLY A 381 9.65 -1.26 -0.21
C GLY A 381 10.28 -2.65 -0.16
N GLY A 382 10.90 -3.08 -1.27
CA GLY A 382 11.59 -4.36 -1.37
C GLY A 382 12.93 -4.41 -0.62
N LEU A 383 13.73 -3.34 -0.67
CA LEU A 383 15.06 -3.31 -0.02
C LEU A 383 15.01 -2.98 1.47
N THR A 384 14.01 -2.26 1.94
CA THR A 384 13.91 -1.83 3.35
C THR A 384 14.04 -3.00 4.34
N PRO A 385 13.32 -4.14 4.21
CA PRO A 385 13.48 -5.24 5.15
C PRO A 385 14.91 -5.80 5.19
N ILE A 386 15.56 -5.88 4.03
CA ILE A 386 16.94 -6.38 3.91
C ILE A 386 17.89 -5.42 4.59
N VAL A 387 17.83 -4.15 4.27
CA VAL A 387 18.70 -3.10 4.83
C VAL A 387 18.55 -3.03 6.34
N VAL A 388 17.32 -2.97 6.85
CA VAL A 388 17.07 -2.91 8.29
C VAL A 388 17.57 -4.18 9.00
N THR A 389 17.34 -5.36 8.42
CA THR A 389 17.82 -6.63 8.99
C THR A 389 19.35 -6.69 9.06
N VAL A 390 20.06 -6.25 8.01
CA VAL A 390 21.53 -6.17 8.01
C VAL A 390 22.01 -5.18 9.06
N LEU A 391 21.39 -4.00 9.15
CA LEU A 391 21.73 -2.98 10.15
C LEU A 391 21.42 -3.44 11.58
N MET A 392 20.44 -4.28 11.80
CA MET A 392 20.16 -4.91 13.12
C MET A 392 21.32 -5.80 13.60
N GLY A 393 22.12 -6.34 12.69
CA GLY A 393 23.37 -7.03 13.03
C GLY A 393 24.44 -6.10 13.62
N VAL A 394 24.36 -4.79 13.36
CA VAL A 394 25.25 -3.77 13.90
C VAL A 394 24.66 -3.10 15.15
N SER A 395 23.37 -2.80 15.11
CA SER A 395 22.64 -2.17 16.22
C SER A 395 21.22 -2.70 16.33
N PRO A 396 20.80 -3.18 17.51
CA PRO A 396 19.42 -3.60 17.75
C PRO A 396 18.37 -2.50 17.51
N LEU A 397 18.79 -1.24 17.60
CA LEU A 397 17.97 -0.05 17.37
C LEU A 397 17.96 0.42 15.91
N ALA A 398 18.47 -0.37 14.97
CA ALA A 398 18.47 -0.04 13.56
C ALA A 398 17.08 0.39 13.02
N PRO A 399 15.95 -0.24 13.41
CA PRO A 399 14.63 0.25 13.02
C PRO A 399 14.37 1.69 13.45
N ALA A 400 14.77 2.07 14.67
CA ALA A 400 14.62 3.44 15.19
C ALA A 400 15.38 4.45 14.33
N TRP A 401 16.64 4.15 14.03
CA TRP A 401 17.50 5.01 13.19
C TRP A 401 16.96 5.12 11.77
N TYR A 402 16.46 4.03 11.20
CA TYR A 402 15.90 4.03 9.86
C TYR A 402 14.64 4.89 9.76
N VAL A 403 13.70 4.76 10.73
CA VAL A 403 12.49 5.59 10.77
C VAL A 403 12.81 7.04 11.05
N LEU A 404 13.84 7.32 11.88
CA LEU A 404 14.33 8.68 12.09
C LEU A 404 14.85 9.30 10.79
N ALA A 405 15.63 8.56 10.01
CA ALA A 405 16.11 9.03 8.70
C ALA A 405 14.95 9.31 7.72
N LEU A 406 13.95 8.44 7.68
CA LEU A 406 12.71 8.66 6.90
C LEU A 406 11.97 9.92 7.37
N SER A 407 11.88 10.12 8.68
CA SER A 407 11.23 11.30 9.26
C SER A 407 11.97 12.58 8.90
N LEU A 408 13.30 12.58 8.93
CA LEU A 408 14.13 13.72 8.48
C LEU A 408 13.91 14.00 6.98
N MET A 409 13.85 12.97 6.15
CA MET A 409 13.52 13.12 4.73
C MET A 409 12.12 13.74 4.56
N GLY A 410 11.12 13.27 5.29
CA GLY A 410 9.76 13.82 5.28
C GLY A 410 9.72 15.29 5.71
N LEU A 411 10.50 15.65 6.74
CA LEU A 411 10.65 17.04 7.21
C LEU A 411 11.27 17.95 6.12
N VAL A 412 12.36 17.49 5.50
CA VAL A 412 13.03 18.22 4.40
C VAL A 412 12.08 18.41 3.22
N LEU A 413 11.33 17.37 2.83
CA LEU A 413 10.32 17.46 1.78
C LEU A 413 9.21 18.45 2.17
N GLY A 414 8.74 18.44 3.41
CA GLY A 414 7.74 19.39 3.90
C GLY A 414 8.22 20.84 3.80
N VAL A 415 9.48 21.12 4.19
CA VAL A 415 10.09 22.46 4.06
C VAL A 415 10.26 22.85 2.60
N TRP A 416 10.70 21.91 1.76
CA TRP A 416 10.83 22.16 0.32
C TRP A 416 9.48 22.47 -0.34
N LEU A 417 8.40 21.76 0.00
CA LEU A 417 7.04 22.05 -0.47
C LEU A 417 6.61 23.46 -0.09
N ARG A 418 6.92 23.92 1.13
CA ARG A 418 6.61 25.29 1.58
C ARG A 418 7.30 26.35 0.72
N GLN A 419 8.56 26.12 0.38
CA GLN A 419 9.33 27.05 -0.44
C GLN A 419 8.84 27.08 -1.90
N SER A 420 8.40 25.94 -2.44
CA SER A 420 7.87 25.84 -3.79
C SER A 420 6.48 26.51 -3.93
N GLU A 421 5.64 26.39 -2.92
CA GLU A 421 4.34 27.09 -2.86
C GLU A 421 4.51 28.61 -2.77
N GLY A 422 5.54 29.10 -2.07
CA GLY A 422 5.86 30.53 -1.94
C GLY A 422 6.47 31.19 -3.19
N ARG A 423 7.04 30.40 -4.11
CA ARG A 423 7.71 30.89 -5.32
C ARG A 423 6.86 30.90 -6.58
N GLY A 424 5.54 30.83 -6.48
CA GLY A 424 4.64 30.89 -7.65
C GLY A 424 4.47 29.55 -8.38
N GLY A 425 4.57 28.42 -7.67
CA GLY A 425 4.04 27.15 -8.13
C GLY A 425 2.55 27.31 -8.46
N PRO A 426 1.98 26.50 -9.35
CA PRO A 426 0.61 26.68 -9.79
C PRO A 426 -0.31 26.76 -8.57
N ARG A 427 -0.84 27.97 -8.31
CA ARG A 427 -1.90 28.14 -7.32
C ARG A 427 -3.05 27.23 -7.77
N PRO A 428 -3.63 26.45 -6.87
CA PRO A 428 -4.83 25.70 -7.22
C PRO A 428 -5.89 26.71 -7.61
N GLY A 429 -6.18 26.82 -8.92
CA GLY A 429 -7.32 27.52 -9.46
C GLY A 429 -8.62 26.80 -9.13
#